data_4a75240a87b576a0da901138656e02b5
#
_entry.id   4a75240a87b576a0da901138656e02b5
#
_cell.length_a   1.000
_cell.length_b   1.000
_cell.length_c   1.000
_cell.angle_alpha   90.00
_cell.angle_beta   90.00
_cell.angle_gamma   90.00
#
_symmetry.space_group_name_H-M   'P 1'
#
loop_
_entity.id
_entity.type
_entity.pdbx_description
1 polymer ?
#
loop_
_entity_poly.entity_id
_entity_poly.type
_entity_poly.pdbx_seq_one_letter_code
_entity_poly.pdbx_strand_id
1 'polypeptide(L)'
;MSDPTLQPPGTSPSGSAPAGEIPDVDYVALQPGQLIGRYEIVSVLGQGGFGITYRARDIQLGREVAIKEYLPTALAVRQGGTTVLPRTTKMAEDFGWGRERFVTEGRTLASLHRVPAIVQVFDFLESNGTAYIVMELLHGETLEERIKRHGKLGSEDIDRILWPLLDGLEQVHNAGFLHRDIKPANILLDDAGNPTLIDFGASRAAMAGRSTALTAIFTPGYAAAEQMTSAKQGPWTDIYGLSATLYHAITGQTPPSAFDRMLDDAYQPLAQLDPAGFSRGVLAGIDAGLAVAARDRPQTIAGWRPILGMSAAPAGDTTVVIGKTPEARPEVRPDGRHVSTLPPPPSAAGPSRTGLWIGVAVVLLALLGGGGYYAIASRGPDPEMV
;
A
#
# COMPACT_ATOMS: atom_id res chain seq x y z
N MET A 1 75.56 51.32 29.47
CA MET A 1 75.61 51.11 28.02
C MET A 1 74.95 49.77 27.78
N SER A 2 73.65 49.74 27.59
CA SER A 2 72.96 48.55 27.16
C SER A 2 71.59 49.01 26.62
N ASP A 3 71.33 48.64 25.39
CA ASP A 3 70.28 49.01 24.46
C ASP A 3 68.92 48.45 24.87
N PRO A 4 67.81 49.19 24.85
CA PRO A 4 66.47 48.64 25.10
C PRO A 4 65.88 48.07 23.82
N THR A 5 65.66 46.79 23.83
CA THR A 5 64.95 45.99 22.77
C THR A 5 63.50 46.39 22.63
N LEU A 6 63.10 46.83 21.47
CA LEU A 6 61.72 47.07 21.03
C LEU A 6 60.93 45.74 20.91
N GLN A 7 59.86 45.62 21.65
CA GLN A 7 58.83 44.57 21.44
C GLN A 7 57.84 45.01 20.33
N PRO A 8 57.42 44.09 19.41
CA PRO A 8 56.34 44.37 18.43
C PRO A 8 54.99 44.32 19.08
N PRO A 9 53.99 45.04 18.54
CA PRO A 9 52.61 45.10 19.10
C PRO A 9 51.86 43.79 18.91
N GLY A 10 51.15 43.38 19.97
CA GLY A 10 50.36 42.16 20.04
C GLY A 10 49.24 42.14 18.99
N THR A 11 49.14 41.02 18.27
CA THR A 11 48.05 40.65 17.40
C THR A 11 46.86 40.28 18.26
N SER A 12 45.73 41.00 18.11
CA SER A 12 44.41 40.66 18.66
C SER A 12 43.91 39.34 18.08
N PRO A 13 43.30 38.45 18.86
CA PRO A 13 42.68 37.26 18.32
C PRO A 13 41.42 37.64 17.54
N SER A 14 41.44 37.44 16.23
CA SER A 14 40.28 37.45 15.37
C SER A 14 39.35 36.29 15.80
N GLY A 15 38.29 36.62 16.54
CA GLY A 15 37.19 35.71 16.80
C GLY A 15 36.41 35.45 15.49
N SER A 16 36.71 34.32 14.86
CA SER A 16 35.80 33.80 13.83
C SER A 16 34.47 33.38 14.50
N ALA A 17 33.42 34.12 14.19
CA ALA A 17 32.06 33.69 14.49
C ALA A 17 31.85 32.28 13.90
N PRO A 18 31.11 31.38 14.62
CA PRO A 18 30.76 30.08 14.05
C PRO A 18 29.98 30.31 12.77
N ALA A 19 30.45 29.75 11.67
CA ALA A 19 29.69 29.66 10.44
C ALA A 19 28.35 28.97 10.78
N GLY A 20 27.24 29.73 10.68
CA GLY A 20 25.94 29.17 10.86
C GLY A 20 25.77 28.00 9.89
N GLU A 21 25.43 26.84 10.40
CA GLU A 21 25.05 25.71 9.59
C GLU A 21 23.93 26.19 8.66
N ILE A 22 24.18 26.16 7.35
CA ILE A 22 23.15 26.40 6.35
C ILE A 22 22.17 25.24 6.53
N PRO A 23 20.89 25.49 6.88
CA PRO A 23 19.94 24.41 7.06
C PRO A 23 19.87 23.61 5.74
N ASP A 24 19.95 22.29 5.84
CA ASP A 24 19.81 21.37 4.69
C ASP A 24 18.39 21.51 4.14
N VAL A 25 18.24 22.35 3.12
CA VAL A 25 16.94 22.65 2.51
C VAL A 25 16.70 21.62 1.41
N ASP A 26 15.79 20.68 1.64
CA ASP A 26 15.31 19.78 0.60
C ASP A 26 14.41 20.56 -0.39
N TYR A 27 15.00 20.98 -1.50
CA TYR A 27 14.28 21.70 -2.58
C TYR A 27 13.23 20.84 -3.30
N VAL A 28 13.18 19.54 -3.05
CA VAL A 28 12.17 18.64 -3.63
C VAL A 28 10.89 18.63 -2.80
N ALA A 29 11.00 18.82 -1.48
CA ALA A 29 9.85 18.87 -0.57
C ALA A 29 9.15 20.25 -0.56
N LEU A 30 7.87 20.25 -0.23
CA LEU A 30 7.16 21.49 0.12
C LEU A 30 7.73 22.04 1.41
N GLN A 31 7.87 23.39 1.46
CA GLN A 31 8.47 24.07 2.59
C GLN A 31 7.44 24.35 3.70
N PRO A 32 7.86 24.43 4.97
CA PRO A 32 7.00 24.85 6.07
C PRO A 32 6.30 26.18 5.77
N GLY A 33 5.01 26.27 6.12
CA GLY A 33 4.14 27.41 5.85
C GLY A 33 3.48 27.40 4.47
N GLN A 34 3.86 26.51 3.55
CA GLN A 34 3.14 26.37 2.27
C GLN A 34 1.78 25.70 2.49
N LEU A 35 0.79 26.11 1.68
CA LEU A 35 -0.57 25.63 1.78
C LEU A 35 -0.91 24.65 0.64
N ILE A 36 -1.57 23.57 1.00
CA ILE A 36 -2.26 22.66 0.08
C ILE A 36 -3.75 22.73 0.45
N GLY A 37 -4.54 23.49 -0.31
CA GLY A 37 -5.91 23.78 0.08
C GLY A 37 -5.98 24.45 1.46
N ARG A 38 -6.60 23.77 2.43
CA ARG A 38 -6.70 24.24 3.83
C ARG A 38 -5.61 23.70 4.77
N TYR A 39 -4.65 22.97 4.23
CA TYR A 39 -3.60 22.31 5.02
C TYR A 39 -2.28 23.07 4.90
N GLU A 40 -1.75 23.51 6.03
CA GLU A 40 -0.46 24.18 6.14
C GLU A 40 0.64 23.15 6.43
N ILE A 41 1.68 23.11 5.62
CA ILE A 41 2.84 22.21 5.83
C ILE A 41 3.61 22.67 7.06
N VAL A 42 3.90 21.74 7.95
CA VAL A 42 4.69 21.98 9.17
C VAL A 42 6.12 21.44 9.00
N SER A 43 6.25 20.19 8.57
CA SER A 43 7.57 19.53 8.38
C SER A 43 7.43 18.30 7.49
N VAL A 44 8.55 17.79 6.99
CA VAL A 44 8.62 16.47 6.35
C VAL A 44 8.66 15.40 7.43
N LEU A 45 7.84 14.33 7.28
CA LEU A 45 7.85 13.13 8.11
C LEU A 45 8.68 12.01 7.46
N GLY A 46 8.67 11.93 6.13
CA GLY A 46 9.42 10.92 5.40
C GLY A 46 9.41 11.18 3.90
N GLN A 47 10.45 10.69 3.21
CA GLN A 47 10.60 10.81 1.78
C GLN A 47 11.02 9.47 1.19
N GLY A 48 10.40 9.11 0.06
CA GLY A 48 10.69 7.88 -0.66
C GLY A 48 10.65 8.06 -2.16
N GLY A 49 10.95 7.01 -2.90
CA GLY A 49 10.99 7.05 -4.38
C GLY A 49 9.65 7.36 -5.04
N PHE A 50 8.53 7.25 -4.31
CA PHE A 50 7.18 7.44 -4.84
C PHE A 50 6.46 8.67 -4.29
N GLY A 51 7.00 9.34 -3.28
CA GLY A 51 6.37 10.51 -2.70
C GLY A 51 7.00 10.96 -1.40
N ILE A 52 6.40 11.99 -0.86
CA ILE A 52 6.82 12.63 0.38
C ILE A 52 5.63 12.64 1.33
N THR A 53 5.87 12.33 2.60
CA THR A 53 4.87 12.45 3.67
C THR A 53 5.23 13.63 4.54
N TYR A 54 4.23 14.50 4.76
CA TYR A 54 4.36 15.72 5.55
C TYR A 54 3.53 15.64 6.82
N ARG A 55 4.00 16.27 7.89
CA ARG A 55 3.17 16.76 8.98
C ARG A 55 2.57 18.07 8.53
N ALA A 56 1.26 18.21 8.66
CA ALA A 56 0.54 19.41 8.27
C ALA A 56 -0.54 19.75 9.31
N ARG A 57 -1.03 20.98 9.24
CA ARG A 57 -2.09 21.49 10.10
C ARG A 57 -3.33 21.82 9.27
N ASP A 58 -4.45 21.20 9.58
CA ASP A 58 -5.76 21.62 9.05
C ASP A 58 -6.16 22.93 9.74
N ILE A 59 -6.04 24.06 9.03
CA ILE A 59 -6.29 25.38 9.60
C ILE A 59 -7.77 25.64 9.89
N GLN A 60 -8.69 24.89 9.28
CA GLN A 60 -10.13 25.00 9.54
C GLN A 60 -10.56 24.21 10.76
N LEU A 61 -10.02 23.03 10.96
CA LEU A 61 -10.37 22.13 12.07
C LEU A 61 -9.41 22.25 13.26
N GLY A 62 -8.29 22.98 13.12
CA GLY A 62 -7.31 23.19 14.18
C GLY A 62 -6.58 21.93 14.63
N ARG A 63 -6.52 20.88 13.78
CA ARG A 63 -5.87 19.61 14.09
C ARG A 63 -4.66 19.36 13.21
N GLU A 64 -3.74 18.53 13.71
CA GLU A 64 -2.63 18.02 12.91
C GLU A 64 -3.04 16.78 12.10
N VAL A 65 -2.43 16.64 10.93
CA VAL A 65 -2.66 15.56 9.99
C VAL A 65 -1.34 15.14 9.34
N ALA A 66 -1.28 13.93 8.82
CA ALA A 66 -0.25 13.51 7.88
C ALA A 66 -0.76 13.68 6.45
N ILE A 67 0.08 14.17 5.53
CA ILE A 67 -0.26 14.33 4.12
C ILE A 67 0.79 13.59 3.29
N LYS A 68 0.33 12.60 2.54
CA LYS A 68 1.17 11.87 1.58
C LYS A 68 0.98 12.46 0.19
N GLU A 69 2.08 12.91 -0.41
CA GLU A 69 2.13 13.45 -1.77
C GLU A 69 2.57 12.38 -2.76
N TYR A 70 1.92 12.29 -3.90
CA TYR A 70 2.38 11.47 -5.03
C TYR A 70 3.46 12.22 -5.80
N LEU A 71 4.73 11.81 -5.64
CA LEU A 71 5.88 12.39 -6.32
C LEU A 71 6.90 11.28 -6.65
N PRO A 72 6.64 10.46 -7.68
CA PRO A 72 7.59 9.45 -8.12
C PRO A 72 8.80 10.12 -8.77
N THR A 73 9.91 10.21 -8.03
CA THR A 73 11.11 10.97 -8.43
C THR A 73 11.75 10.46 -9.72
N ALA A 74 11.53 9.18 -10.08
CA ALA A 74 11.96 8.63 -11.35
C ALA A 74 11.17 9.20 -12.55
N LEU A 75 9.91 9.61 -12.36
CA LEU A 75 9.01 10.05 -13.42
C LEU A 75 8.73 11.55 -13.41
N ALA A 76 8.82 12.19 -12.25
CA ALA A 76 8.40 13.57 -12.05
C ALA A 76 9.42 14.40 -11.27
N VAL A 77 9.28 15.71 -11.37
CA VAL A 77 10.12 16.69 -10.68
C VAL A 77 9.26 17.87 -10.23
N ARG A 78 9.61 18.49 -9.11
CA ARG A 78 9.01 19.73 -8.64
C ARG A 78 9.65 20.93 -9.32
N GLN A 79 8.83 21.88 -9.79
CA GLN A 79 9.26 23.16 -10.35
C GLN A 79 8.56 24.31 -9.62
N GLY A 80 9.23 25.47 -9.54
CA GLY A 80 8.66 26.67 -8.93
C GLY A 80 8.23 26.51 -7.47
N GLY A 81 8.82 25.58 -6.75
CA GLY A 81 8.56 25.36 -5.31
C GLY A 81 7.30 24.55 -5.00
N THR A 82 6.32 24.43 -5.89
CA THR A 82 5.06 23.71 -5.63
C THR A 82 4.67 22.75 -6.73
N THR A 83 4.79 23.12 -8.00
CA THR A 83 4.22 22.38 -9.13
C THR A 83 5.02 21.12 -9.46
N VAL A 84 4.35 19.99 -9.57
CA VAL A 84 4.92 18.71 -10.00
C VAL A 84 4.63 18.50 -11.47
N LEU A 85 5.68 18.20 -12.24
CA LEU A 85 5.61 17.94 -13.69
C LEU A 85 6.33 16.64 -14.02
N PRO A 86 5.85 15.88 -15.01
CA PRO A 86 6.59 14.77 -15.58
C PRO A 86 7.96 15.24 -16.12
N ARG A 87 9.02 14.44 -15.90
CA ARG A 87 10.37 14.77 -16.38
C ARG A 87 10.47 14.88 -17.89
N THR A 88 9.68 14.09 -18.61
CA THR A 88 9.61 14.10 -20.08
C THR A 88 8.17 13.84 -20.53
N THR A 89 7.84 14.23 -21.78
CA THR A 89 6.54 13.94 -22.39
C THR A 89 6.26 12.44 -22.44
N LYS A 90 7.29 11.61 -22.63
CA LYS A 90 7.16 10.15 -22.64
C LYS A 90 6.75 9.58 -21.26
N MET A 91 7.15 10.24 -20.18
CA MET A 91 6.82 9.82 -18.80
C MET A 91 5.47 10.36 -18.34
N ALA A 92 4.85 11.28 -19.09
CA ALA A 92 3.61 11.91 -18.69
C ALA A 92 2.45 10.91 -18.57
N GLU A 93 2.38 9.91 -19.46
CA GLU A 93 1.35 8.88 -19.43
C GLU A 93 1.49 7.98 -18.19
N ASP A 94 2.71 7.49 -17.89
CA ASP A 94 2.98 6.66 -16.73
C ASP A 94 2.78 7.43 -15.42
N PHE A 95 3.17 8.71 -15.38
CA PHE A 95 2.93 9.59 -14.25
C PHE A 95 1.42 9.81 -14.02
N GLY A 96 0.66 10.14 -15.06
CA GLY A 96 -0.78 10.35 -14.99
C GLY A 96 -1.51 9.09 -14.51
N TRP A 97 -1.15 7.94 -15.07
CA TRP A 97 -1.73 6.66 -14.68
C TRP A 97 -1.46 6.29 -13.22
N GLY A 98 -0.21 6.48 -12.74
CA GLY A 98 0.14 6.26 -11.33
C GLY A 98 -0.58 7.22 -10.39
N ARG A 99 -0.78 8.49 -10.78
CA ARG A 99 -1.56 9.48 -10.04
C ARG A 99 -3.02 9.05 -9.88
N GLU A 100 -3.66 8.57 -10.95
CA GLU A 100 -5.04 8.05 -10.89
C GLU A 100 -5.17 6.86 -9.93
N ARG A 101 -4.18 5.97 -9.89
CA ARG A 101 -4.14 4.86 -8.95
C ARG A 101 -3.99 5.33 -7.50
N PHE A 102 -3.14 6.33 -7.27
CA PHE A 102 -2.97 6.95 -5.97
C PHE A 102 -4.26 7.61 -5.46
N VAL A 103 -4.98 8.34 -6.33
CA VAL A 103 -6.29 8.92 -5.99
C VAL A 103 -7.32 7.83 -5.71
N THR A 104 -7.35 6.75 -6.50
CA THR A 104 -8.25 5.62 -6.29
C THR A 104 -7.97 4.93 -4.95
N GLU A 105 -6.70 4.76 -4.58
CA GLU A 105 -6.26 4.27 -3.27
C GLU A 105 -6.82 5.13 -2.14
N GLY A 106 -6.58 6.45 -2.20
CA GLY A 106 -7.10 7.39 -1.21
C GLY A 106 -8.62 7.35 -1.06
N ARG A 107 -9.36 7.30 -2.19
CA ARG A 107 -10.82 7.19 -2.18
C ARG A 107 -11.32 5.92 -1.52
N THR A 108 -10.69 4.78 -1.84
CA THR A 108 -11.06 3.49 -1.26
C THR A 108 -10.81 3.48 0.24
N LEU A 109 -9.63 3.92 0.68
CA LEU A 109 -9.29 4.00 2.11
C LEU A 109 -10.21 4.96 2.86
N ALA A 110 -10.59 6.10 2.26
CA ALA A 110 -11.53 7.04 2.86
C ALA A 110 -12.94 6.44 3.02
N SER A 111 -13.32 5.46 2.19
CA SER A 111 -14.60 4.75 2.33
C SER A 111 -14.61 3.70 3.45
N LEU A 112 -13.43 3.29 3.91
CA LEU A 112 -13.26 2.36 5.02
C LEU A 112 -13.30 3.12 6.34
N HIS A 113 -14.48 3.18 6.97
CA HIS A 113 -14.66 3.90 8.22
C HIS A 113 -14.11 3.11 9.40
N ARG A 114 -13.08 3.63 10.06
CA ARG A 114 -12.50 3.12 11.32
C ARG A 114 -12.20 1.61 11.29
N VAL A 115 -11.47 1.18 10.28
CA VAL A 115 -10.99 -0.20 10.21
C VAL A 115 -9.86 -0.38 11.23
N PRO A 116 -9.91 -1.39 12.11
CA PRO A 116 -8.86 -1.65 13.10
C PRO A 116 -7.48 -1.75 12.44
N ALA A 117 -6.48 -1.21 13.10
CA ALA A 117 -5.07 -1.29 12.67
C ALA A 117 -4.78 -0.82 11.23
N ILE A 118 -5.66 -0.02 10.64
CA ILE A 118 -5.47 0.63 9.33
C ILE A 118 -5.52 2.14 9.51
N VAL A 119 -4.58 2.86 8.91
CA VAL A 119 -4.54 4.32 8.97
C VAL A 119 -5.83 4.94 8.44
N GLN A 120 -6.40 5.89 9.18
CA GLN A 120 -7.62 6.55 8.76
C GLN A 120 -7.32 7.65 7.74
N VAL A 121 -7.93 7.56 6.56
CA VAL A 121 -7.90 8.63 5.56
C VAL A 121 -9.06 9.59 5.81
N PHE A 122 -8.74 10.90 5.84
CA PHE A 122 -9.71 11.97 6.09
C PHE A 122 -10.16 12.67 4.81
N ASP A 123 -9.22 12.82 3.85
CA ASP A 123 -9.46 13.62 2.65
C ASP A 123 -8.46 13.22 1.55
N PHE A 124 -8.73 13.62 0.32
CA PHE A 124 -7.77 13.58 -0.77
C PHE A 124 -7.90 14.85 -1.62
N LEU A 125 -6.81 15.30 -2.21
CA LEU A 125 -6.75 16.53 -2.98
C LEU A 125 -5.96 16.30 -4.27
N GLU A 126 -6.41 16.93 -5.34
CA GLU A 126 -5.64 17.06 -6.57
C GLU A 126 -5.26 18.54 -6.73
N SER A 127 -3.97 18.83 -6.64
CA SER A 127 -3.42 20.20 -6.72
C SER A 127 -1.97 20.15 -7.18
N ASN A 128 -1.41 21.28 -7.56
CA ASN A 128 0.02 21.40 -7.92
C ASN A 128 0.50 20.40 -8.99
N GLY A 129 -0.39 19.93 -9.88
CA GLY A 129 -0.06 18.92 -10.89
C GLY A 129 0.08 17.49 -10.35
N THR A 130 -0.17 17.25 -9.06
CA THR A 130 -0.10 15.97 -8.38
C THR A 130 -1.34 15.68 -7.53
N ALA A 131 -1.28 14.67 -6.67
CA ALA A 131 -2.34 14.30 -5.75
C ALA A 131 -1.80 14.11 -4.33
N TYR A 132 -2.66 14.31 -3.35
CA TYR A 132 -2.37 14.24 -1.93
C TYR A 132 -3.44 13.41 -1.21
N ILE A 133 -3.01 12.55 -0.29
CA ILE A 133 -3.89 11.84 0.65
C ILE A 133 -3.67 12.43 2.03
N VAL A 134 -4.74 12.90 2.66
CA VAL A 134 -4.74 13.45 4.02
C VAL A 134 -5.21 12.37 4.98
N MET A 135 -4.41 12.05 5.96
CA MET A 135 -4.66 10.96 6.89
C MET A 135 -4.39 11.37 8.34
N GLU A 136 -4.77 10.53 9.24
CA GLU A 136 -4.46 10.66 10.66
C GLU A 136 -2.95 10.77 10.88
N LEU A 137 -2.54 11.75 11.69
CA LEU A 137 -1.17 11.84 12.18
C LEU A 137 -1.02 10.89 13.36
N LEU A 138 -0.30 9.81 13.13
CA LEU A 138 -0.04 8.80 14.15
C LEU A 138 1.25 9.14 14.91
N HIS A 139 1.28 8.78 16.20
CA HIS A 139 2.44 8.89 17.06
C HIS A 139 2.92 7.50 17.46
N GLY A 140 4.23 7.34 17.62
CA GLY A 140 4.83 6.07 17.96
C GLY A 140 6.11 5.81 17.17
N GLU A 141 6.52 4.56 17.09
CA GLU A 141 7.67 4.10 16.31
C GLU A 141 7.25 3.07 15.28
N THR A 142 8.01 2.92 14.21
CA THR A 142 7.80 1.84 13.25
C THR A 142 8.22 0.49 13.86
N LEU A 143 7.61 -0.60 13.41
CA LEU A 143 8.04 -1.95 13.78
C LEU A 143 9.50 -2.19 13.37
N GLU A 144 9.96 -1.55 12.30
CA GLU A 144 11.37 -1.61 11.89
C GLU A 144 12.30 -1.00 12.95
N GLU A 145 11.96 0.17 13.48
CA GLU A 145 12.71 0.81 14.58
C GLU A 145 12.67 -0.02 15.85
N ARG A 146 11.50 -0.61 16.16
CA ARG A 146 11.34 -1.54 17.29
C ARG A 146 12.26 -2.75 17.16
N ILE A 147 12.30 -3.40 15.97
CA ILE A 147 13.17 -4.55 15.70
C ILE A 147 14.64 -4.12 15.78
N LYS A 148 15.03 -2.99 15.19
CA LYS A 148 16.40 -2.48 15.25
C LYS A 148 16.87 -2.23 16.69
N ARG A 149 15.96 -1.78 17.56
CA ARG A 149 16.27 -1.47 18.97
C ARG A 149 16.31 -2.71 19.87
N HIS A 150 15.38 -3.66 19.67
CA HIS A 150 15.22 -4.83 20.55
C HIS A 150 15.76 -6.14 19.96
N GLY A 151 16.04 -6.19 18.67
CA GLY A 151 16.46 -7.37 17.93
C GLY A 151 15.30 -8.29 17.59
N LYS A 152 14.82 -9.04 18.57
CA LYS A 152 13.70 -9.99 18.40
C LYS A 152 12.54 -9.61 19.31
N LEU A 153 11.33 -9.89 18.85
CA LEU A 153 10.12 -9.67 19.63
C LEU A 153 9.59 -10.98 20.21
N GLY A 154 9.00 -10.89 21.39
CA GLY A 154 8.37 -12.04 22.07
C GLY A 154 6.97 -12.33 21.54
N SER A 155 6.40 -13.47 21.99
CA SER A 155 5.07 -13.92 21.55
C SER A 155 3.97 -12.92 21.88
N GLU A 156 4.01 -12.27 23.04
CA GLU A 156 3.01 -11.27 23.43
C GLU A 156 2.99 -10.06 22.51
N ASP A 157 4.17 -9.57 22.07
CA ASP A 157 4.27 -8.48 21.11
C ASP A 157 3.78 -8.92 19.74
N ILE A 158 4.13 -10.14 19.31
CA ILE A 158 3.68 -10.69 18.03
C ILE A 158 2.16 -10.86 18.03
N ASP A 159 1.55 -11.38 19.06
CA ASP A 159 0.10 -11.52 19.18
C ASP A 159 -0.59 -10.15 19.15
N ARG A 160 -0.06 -9.17 19.89
CA ARG A 160 -0.57 -7.79 19.89
C ARG A 160 -0.53 -7.15 18.49
N ILE A 161 0.45 -7.49 17.68
CA ILE A 161 0.61 -6.98 16.32
C ILE A 161 -0.25 -7.77 15.33
N LEU A 162 -0.21 -9.10 15.38
CA LEU A 162 -0.81 -9.97 14.38
C LEU A 162 -2.33 -9.84 14.32
N TRP A 163 -3.02 -10.01 15.47
CA TRP A 163 -4.47 -10.15 15.46
C TRP A 163 -5.20 -8.89 14.99
N PRO A 164 -4.87 -7.66 15.44
CA PRO A 164 -5.50 -6.45 14.90
C PRO A 164 -5.22 -6.22 13.42
N LEU A 165 -4.00 -6.57 12.93
CA LEU A 165 -3.69 -6.46 11.52
C LEU A 165 -4.50 -7.44 10.66
N LEU A 166 -4.77 -8.65 11.16
CA LEU A 166 -5.67 -9.59 10.46
C LEU A 166 -7.08 -9.04 10.36
N ASP A 167 -7.61 -8.44 11.44
CA ASP A 167 -8.95 -7.83 11.45
C ASP A 167 -9.06 -6.68 10.44
N GLY A 168 -8.01 -5.86 10.36
CA GLY A 168 -7.94 -4.76 9.42
C GLY A 168 -7.81 -5.21 7.97
N LEU A 169 -6.85 -6.12 7.70
CA LEU A 169 -6.61 -6.63 6.35
C LEU A 169 -7.82 -7.38 5.78
N GLU A 170 -8.55 -8.12 6.62
CA GLU A 170 -9.75 -8.81 6.18
C GLU A 170 -10.82 -7.83 5.66
N GLN A 171 -11.02 -6.70 6.35
CA GLN A 171 -11.94 -5.67 5.91
C GLN A 171 -11.47 -4.97 4.62
N VAL A 172 -10.17 -4.67 4.51
CA VAL A 172 -9.55 -4.12 3.30
C VAL A 172 -9.73 -5.06 2.11
N HIS A 173 -9.48 -6.37 2.30
CA HIS A 173 -9.64 -7.37 1.26
C HIS A 173 -11.12 -7.57 0.84
N ASN A 174 -12.05 -7.53 1.80
CA ASN A 174 -13.49 -7.60 1.52
C ASN A 174 -14.00 -6.39 0.73
N ALA A 175 -13.35 -5.23 0.88
CA ALA A 175 -13.58 -4.04 0.05
C ALA A 175 -12.93 -4.15 -1.35
N GLY A 176 -12.28 -5.26 -1.67
CA GLY A 176 -11.62 -5.51 -2.96
C GLY A 176 -10.26 -4.84 -3.10
N PHE A 177 -9.64 -4.42 -2.00
CA PHE A 177 -8.36 -3.73 -2.00
C PHE A 177 -7.24 -4.58 -1.41
N LEU A 178 -5.99 -4.31 -1.82
CA LEU A 178 -4.78 -4.96 -1.32
C LEU A 178 -3.78 -3.91 -0.87
N HIS A 179 -3.02 -4.19 0.18
CA HIS A 179 -1.97 -3.30 0.65
C HIS A 179 -0.70 -3.31 -0.23
N ARG A 180 -0.19 -4.49 -0.56
CA ARG A 180 0.94 -4.74 -1.49
C ARG A 180 2.33 -4.26 -1.04
N ASP A 181 2.47 -3.65 0.10
CA ASP A 181 3.77 -3.21 0.64
C ASP A 181 3.84 -3.41 2.17
N ILE A 182 3.38 -4.57 2.66
CA ILE A 182 3.45 -4.89 4.08
C ILE A 182 4.90 -5.24 4.43
N LYS A 183 5.48 -4.43 5.33
CA LYS A 183 6.84 -4.57 5.85
C LYS A 183 6.96 -3.83 7.18
N PRO A 184 8.00 -4.08 7.99
CA PRO A 184 8.15 -3.45 9.29
C PRO A 184 8.12 -1.91 9.28
N ALA A 185 8.68 -1.28 8.24
CA ALA A 185 8.68 0.18 8.10
C ALA A 185 7.28 0.79 7.87
N ASN A 186 6.30 -0.02 7.43
CA ASN A 186 4.93 0.41 7.15
C ASN A 186 3.92 0.00 8.24
N ILE A 187 4.40 -0.50 9.39
CA ILE A 187 3.59 -0.77 10.58
C ILE A 187 4.07 0.17 11.67
N LEU A 188 3.22 1.08 12.08
CA LEU A 188 3.49 1.99 13.20
C LEU A 188 2.89 1.40 14.47
N LEU A 189 3.66 1.44 15.55
CA LEU A 189 3.26 0.96 16.89
C LEU A 189 3.07 2.18 17.78
N ASP A 190 1.92 2.30 18.42
CA ASP A 190 1.67 3.32 19.43
C ASP A 190 2.45 3.02 20.74
N ASP A 191 2.32 3.87 21.74
CA ASP A 191 2.99 3.72 23.04
C ASP A 191 2.56 2.43 23.79
N ALA A 192 1.38 1.90 23.49
CA ALA A 192 0.89 0.63 24.04
C ALA A 192 1.32 -0.59 23.19
N GLY A 193 1.97 -0.37 22.04
CA GLY A 193 2.41 -1.39 21.11
C GLY A 193 1.31 -1.87 20.15
N ASN A 194 0.18 -1.14 20.04
CA ASN A 194 -0.86 -1.47 19.07
C ASN A 194 -0.43 -1.07 17.66
N PRO A 195 -0.63 -1.92 16.66
CA PRO A 195 -0.19 -1.66 15.30
C PRO A 195 -1.18 -0.78 14.53
N THR A 196 -0.65 0.03 13.63
CA THR A 196 -1.41 0.65 12.53
C THR A 196 -0.63 0.50 11.24
N LEU A 197 -1.24 -0.11 10.24
CA LEU A 197 -0.69 -0.29 8.91
C LEU A 197 -0.85 1.01 8.12
N ILE A 198 0.25 1.52 7.60
CA ILE A 198 0.36 2.76 6.86
C ILE A 198 0.89 2.47 5.45
N ASP A 199 0.82 3.44 4.56
CA ASP A 199 1.50 3.40 3.26
C ASP A 199 1.09 2.26 2.31
N PHE A 200 -0.16 2.26 1.87
CA PHE A 200 -0.65 1.37 0.81
C PHE A 200 0.14 1.57 -0.50
N GLY A 201 0.50 0.47 -1.14
CA GLY A 201 1.42 0.46 -2.28
C GLY A 201 0.74 0.24 -3.64
N ALA A 202 -0.55 0.57 -3.81
CA ALA A 202 -1.27 0.31 -5.06
C ALA A 202 -0.67 1.06 -6.26
N SER A 203 -0.31 2.32 -6.09
CA SER A 203 0.35 3.12 -7.13
C SER A 203 1.74 2.57 -7.49
N ARG A 204 2.49 2.10 -6.49
CA ARG A 204 3.81 1.47 -6.64
C ARG A 204 3.72 0.15 -7.42
N ALA A 205 2.86 -0.75 -6.96
CA ALA A 205 2.66 -2.07 -7.59
C ALA A 205 2.16 -1.93 -9.05
N ALA A 206 1.35 -0.94 -9.31
CA ALA A 206 0.82 -0.66 -10.62
C ALA A 206 1.90 -0.19 -11.61
N MET A 207 2.89 0.57 -11.16
CA MET A 207 3.99 1.06 -12.01
C MET A 207 5.08 0.02 -12.26
N ALA A 208 5.20 -1.01 -11.43
CA ALA A 208 6.20 -2.08 -11.59
C ALA A 208 6.11 -2.82 -12.92
N GLY A 209 4.91 -2.93 -13.51
CA GLY A 209 4.70 -3.58 -14.80
C GLY A 209 4.89 -2.69 -16.05
N ARG A 210 5.07 -1.38 -15.89
CA ARG A 210 5.06 -0.41 -17.00
C ARG A 210 6.42 0.23 -17.31
N SER A 211 7.31 0.34 -16.35
CA SER A 211 8.58 1.06 -16.55
C SER A 211 9.78 0.24 -16.07
N THR A 212 10.73 -0.01 -16.99
CA THR A 212 12.02 -0.63 -16.68
C THR A 212 12.92 0.24 -15.79
N ALA A 213 12.64 1.55 -15.68
CA ALA A 213 13.34 2.46 -14.78
C ALA A 213 13.01 2.23 -13.29
N LEU A 214 12.03 1.37 -12.98
CA LEU A 214 11.46 1.17 -11.66
C LEU A 214 11.75 -0.25 -11.11
N THR A 215 12.77 -0.94 -11.59
CA THR A 215 13.17 -2.29 -11.13
C THR A 215 13.49 -2.38 -9.63
N ALA A 216 13.69 -1.25 -8.95
CA ALA A 216 13.98 -1.19 -7.50
C ALA A 216 12.73 -0.91 -6.64
N ILE A 217 11.52 -1.23 -7.14
CA ILE A 217 10.24 -0.86 -6.48
C ILE A 217 9.93 -1.72 -5.26
N PHE A 218 10.42 -2.95 -5.24
CA PHE A 218 10.09 -3.92 -4.20
C PHE A 218 11.18 -3.98 -3.12
N THR A 219 10.73 -4.16 -1.87
CA THR A 219 11.66 -4.40 -0.76
C THR A 219 12.00 -5.89 -0.71
N PRO A 220 13.25 -6.32 -1.02
CA PRO A 220 13.62 -7.73 -0.97
C PRO A 220 13.27 -8.35 0.38
N GLY A 221 12.84 -9.61 0.36
CA GLY A 221 12.44 -10.37 1.55
C GLY A 221 10.96 -10.23 1.90
N TYR A 222 10.30 -9.09 1.63
CA TYR A 222 8.88 -8.88 1.96
C TYR A 222 7.95 -8.98 0.76
N ALA A 223 8.45 -8.74 -0.45
CA ALA A 223 7.66 -8.80 -1.66
C ALA A 223 7.44 -10.25 -2.11
N ALA A 224 6.20 -10.61 -2.38
CA ALA A 224 5.82 -11.90 -2.94
C ALA A 224 6.25 -12.03 -4.41
N ALA A 225 6.50 -13.25 -4.89
CA ALA A 225 6.98 -13.52 -6.25
C ALA A 225 6.06 -12.96 -7.35
N GLU A 226 4.74 -13.04 -7.16
CA GLU A 226 3.75 -12.53 -8.10
C GLU A 226 3.77 -11.00 -8.25
N GLN A 227 4.35 -10.26 -7.30
CA GLN A 227 4.50 -8.82 -7.42
C GLN A 227 5.59 -8.43 -8.44
N MET A 228 6.56 -9.31 -8.65
CA MET A 228 7.68 -9.12 -9.57
C MET A 228 7.38 -9.61 -10.98
N THR A 229 6.18 -10.14 -11.21
CA THR A 229 5.74 -10.74 -12.47
C THR A 229 4.39 -10.18 -12.90
N SER A 230 3.87 -10.59 -14.05
CA SER A 230 2.51 -10.30 -14.50
C SER A 230 1.43 -11.21 -13.87
N ALA A 231 1.79 -12.02 -12.88
CA ALA A 231 0.84 -12.93 -12.23
C ALA A 231 -0.21 -12.17 -11.41
N LYS A 232 -1.38 -12.79 -11.27
CA LYS A 232 -2.48 -12.22 -10.49
C LYS A 232 -2.10 -12.09 -9.02
N GLN A 233 -2.29 -10.90 -8.46
CA GLN A 233 -2.18 -10.62 -7.03
C GLN A 233 -3.54 -10.77 -6.35
N GLY A 234 -3.52 -11.10 -5.06
CA GLY A 234 -4.72 -11.27 -4.24
C GLY A 234 -4.39 -11.20 -2.75
N PRO A 235 -5.34 -11.51 -1.85
CA PRO A 235 -5.10 -11.49 -0.40
C PRO A 235 -3.85 -12.29 0.03
N TRP A 236 -3.52 -13.35 -0.68
CA TRP A 236 -2.31 -14.15 -0.48
C TRP A 236 -1.00 -13.37 -0.66
N THR A 237 -1.03 -12.26 -1.42
CA THR A 237 0.13 -11.36 -1.58
C THR A 237 0.41 -10.60 -0.29
N ASP A 238 -0.63 -10.07 0.36
CA ASP A 238 -0.51 -9.38 1.65
C ASP A 238 -0.21 -10.36 2.79
N ILE A 239 -0.75 -11.58 2.72
CA ILE A 239 -0.41 -12.67 3.65
C ILE A 239 1.08 -12.98 3.61
N TYR A 240 1.69 -13.02 2.41
CA TYR A 240 3.14 -13.19 2.29
C TYR A 240 3.91 -12.04 2.96
N GLY A 241 3.57 -10.79 2.65
CA GLY A 241 4.23 -9.61 3.24
C GLY A 241 4.12 -9.56 4.76
N LEU A 242 2.93 -9.86 5.31
CA LEU A 242 2.73 -9.93 6.76
C LEU A 242 3.52 -11.09 7.37
N SER A 243 3.51 -12.27 6.77
CA SER A 243 4.28 -13.41 7.24
C SER A 243 5.78 -13.13 7.23
N ALA A 244 6.31 -12.46 6.19
CA ALA A 244 7.71 -12.05 6.11
C ALA A 244 8.08 -11.02 7.20
N THR A 245 7.15 -10.10 7.47
CA THR A 245 7.28 -9.11 8.55
C THR A 245 7.36 -9.77 9.92
N LEU A 246 6.46 -10.71 10.20
CA LEU A 246 6.44 -11.46 11.46
C LEU A 246 7.65 -12.39 11.60
N TYR A 247 8.07 -13.05 10.51
CA TYR A 247 9.30 -13.82 10.50
C TYR A 247 10.50 -12.98 10.92
N HIS A 248 10.64 -11.78 10.33
CA HIS A 248 11.70 -10.84 10.71
C HIS A 248 11.60 -10.42 12.17
N ALA A 249 10.42 -10.09 12.65
CA ALA A 249 10.21 -9.68 14.05
C ALA A 249 10.56 -10.81 15.05
N ILE A 250 10.27 -12.06 14.71
CA ILE A 250 10.54 -13.24 15.56
C ILE A 250 12.01 -13.63 15.54
N THR A 251 12.64 -13.62 14.34
CA THR A 251 14.01 -14.13 14.16
C THR A 251 15.07 -13.05 14.27
N GLY A 252 14.70 -11.78 14.10
CA GLY A 252 15.63 -10.66 13.93
C GLY A 252 16.30 -10.63 12.55
N GLN A 253 15.88 -11.50 11.62
CA GLN A 253 16.45 -11.61 10.27
C GLN A 253 15.35 -11.58 9.22
N THR A 254 15.56 -10.80 8.17
CA THR A 254 14.68 -10.81 7.00
C THR A 254 14.73 -12.16 6.31
N PRO A 255 13.59 -12.78 5.93
CA PRO A 255 13.63 -14.02 5.16
C PRO A 255 14.29 -13.80 3.80
N PRO A 256 14.87 -14.85 3.18
CA PRO A 256 15.40 -14.77 1.82
C PRO A 256 14.32 -14.28 0.85
N SER A 257 14.72 -13.50 -0.17
CA SER A 257 13.74 -12.93 -1.12
C SER A 257 12.98 -14.04 -1.86
N ALA A 258 11.71 -13.79 -2.20
CA ALA A 258 10.92 -14.77 -2.95
C ALA A 258 11.58 -15.16 -4.29
N PHE A 259 12.32 -14.24 -4.90
CA PHE A 259 13.05 -14.50 -6.14
C PHE A 259 14.23 -15.47 -5.91
N ASP A 260 15.05 -15.25 -4.88
CA ASP A 260 16.17 -16.13 -4.55
C ASP A 260 15.65 -17.53 -4.19
N ARG A 261 14.56 -17.61 -3.44
CA ARG A 261 13.89 -18.86 -3.04
C ARG A 261 13.34 -19.69 -4.21
N MET A 262 13.03 -19.05 -5.35
CA MET A 262 12.66 -19.79 -6.58
C MET A 262 13.87 -20.49 -7.23
N LEU A 263 15.08 -20.00 -6.98
CA LEU A 263 16.31 -20.56 -7.53
C LEU A 263 16.94 -21.59 -6.57
N ASP A 264 17.07 -21.20 -5.30
CA ASP A 264 17.60 -22.02 -4.21
C ASP A 264 16.93 -21.58 -2.91
N ASP A 265 16.08 -22.44 -2.33
CA ASP A 265 15.30 -22.08 -1.15
C ASP A 265 16.08 -22.29 0.15
N ALA A 266 16.82 -21.27 0.56
CA ALA A 266 17.53 -21.22 1.83
C ALA A 266 16.62 -20.84 3.03
N TYR A 267 15.30 -20.84 2.87
CA TYR A 267 14.37 -20.49 3.94
C TYR A 267 14.39 -21.51 5.07
N GLN A 268 14.48 -21.04 6.30
CA GLN A 268 14.41 -21.85 7.51
C GLN A 268 13.03 -21.68 8.15
N PRO A 269 12.16 -22.70 8.12
CA PRO A 269 10.82 -22.63 8.70
C PRO A 269 10.84 -22.34 10.19
N LEU A 270 9.96 -21.43 10.66
CA LEU A 270 9.80 -21.12 12.08
C LEU A 270 9.42 -22.36 12.90
N ALA A 271 8.62 -23.26 12.33
CA ALA A 271 8.25 -24.52 12.97
C ALA A 271 9.46 -25.44 13.24
N GLN A 272 10.57 -25.30 12.47
CA GLN A 272 11.83 -26.02 12.70
C GLN A 272 12.76 -25.27 13.66
N LEU A 273 12.77 -23.92 13.58
CA LEU A 273 13.54 -23.09 14.49
C LEU A 273 12.99 -23.14 15.93
N ASP A 274 11.71 -23.45 16.09
CA ASP A 274 10.98 -23.61 17.36
C ASP A 274 11.33 -22.53 18.41
N PRO A 275 11.19 -21.23 18.08
CA PRO A 275 11.54 -20.16 19.00
C PRO A 275 10.65 -20.24 20.25
N ALA A 276 11.28 -20.12 21.42
CA ALA A 276 10.60 -20.30 22.71
C ALA A 276 9.45 -19.28 22.91
N GLY A 277 8.35 -19.76 23.48
CA GLY A 277 7.20 -18.92 23.85
C GLY A 277 6.13 -18.77 22.76
N PHE A 278 6.34 -19.27 21.56
CA PHE A 278 5.36 -19.18 20.48
C PHE A 278 4.50 -20.45 20.37
N SER A 279 3.23 -20.29 20.03
CA SER A 279 2.37 -21.43 19.73
C SER A 279 2.78 -22.07 18.39
N ARG A 280 2.67 -23.39 18.30
CA ARG A 280 2.94 -24.12 17.05
C ARG A 280 2.04 -23.66 15.91
N GLY A 281 0.80 -23.25 16.20
CA GLY A 281 -0.14 -22.74 15.20
C GLY A 281 0.36 -21.43 14.58
N VAL A 282 0.82 -20.48 15.40
CA VAL A 282 1.38 -19.20 14.90
C VAL A 282 2.60 -19.46 14.02
N LEU A 283 3.55 -20.28 14.47
CA LEU A 283 4.74 -20.59 13.70
C LEU A 283 4.41 -21.27 12.35
N ALA A 284 3.58 -22.32 12.39
CA ALA A 284 3.15 -23.02 11.17
C ALA A 284 2.30 -22.14 10.24
N GLY A 285 1.47 -21.26 10.79
CA GLY A 285 0.68 -20.31 10.01
C GLY A 285 1.53 -19.29 9.28
N ILE A 286 2.57 -18.77 9.93
CA ILE A 286 3.53 -17.84 9.30
C ILE A 286 4.30 -18.58 8.18
N ASP A 287 4.78 -19.80 8.44
CA ASP A 287 5.44 -20.62 7.43
C ASP A 287 4.54 -20.89 6.21
N ALA A 288 3.26 -21.21 6.44
CA ALA A 288 2.28 -21.37 5.36
C ALA A 288 2.08 -20.10 4.54
N GLY A 289 2.08 -18.93 5.18
CA GLY A 289 2.01 -17.64 4.50
C GLY A 289 3.26 -17.31 3.69
N LEU A 290 4.41 -17.87 4.04
CA LEU A 290 5.69 -17.72 3.34
C LEU A 290 5.93 -18.75 2.22
N ALA A 291 4.97 -19.60 1.88
CA ALA A 291 5.09 -20.47 0.72
C ALA A 291 5.37 -19.63 -0.55
N VAL A 292 6.36 -20.02 -1.37
CA VAL A 292 6.80 -19.22 -2.53
C VAL A 292 5.71 -19.14 -3.58
N ALA A 293 5.06 -20.28 -3.88
CA ALA A 293 3.98 -20.32 -4.86
C ALA A 293 2.67 -19.79 -4.23
N ALA A 294 2.06 -18.80 -4.85
CA ALA A 294 0.83 -18.15 -4.36
C ALA A 294 -0.33 -19.12 -4.09
N ARG A 295 -0.45 -20.20 -4.91
CA ARG A 295 -1.49 -21.22 -4.75
C ARG A 295 -1.36 -22.06 -3.47
N ASP A 296 -0.15 -22.16 -2.92
CA ASP A 296 0.17 -22.96 -1.75
C ASP A 296 0.01 -22.19 -0.43
N ARG A 297 -0.30 -20.88 -0.54
CA ARG A 297 -0.59 -20.00 0.61
C ARG A 297 -2.07 -20.05 0.98
N PRO A 298 -2.43 -19.65 2.20
CA PRO A 298 -3.81 -19.31 2.52
C PRO A 298 -4.33 -18.24 1.55
N GLN A 299 -5.51 -18.45 0.98
CA GLN A 299 -6.05 -17.58 -0.08
C GLN A 299 -6.80 -16.36 0.46
N THR A 300 -7.18 -16.40 1.75
CA THR A 300 -7.89 -15.32 2.45
C THR A 300 -7.45 -15.26 3.91
N ILE A 301 -7.68 -14.12 4.57
CA ILE A 301 -7.44 -13.98 6.02
C ILE A 301 -8.31 -14.97 6.82
N ALA A 302 -9.59 -15.12 6.45
CA ALA A 302 -10.48 -16.11 7.07
C ALA A 302 -9.96 -17.56 6.98
N GLY A 303 -9.34 -17.91 5.84
CA GLY A 303 -8.71 -19.23 5.66
C GLY A 303 -7.37 -19.38 6.40
N TRP A 304 -6.72 -18.26 6.72
CA TRP A 304 -5.43 -18.27 7.44
C TRP A 304 -5.58 -18.40 8.96
N ARG A 305 -6.61 -17.75 9.55
CA ARG A 305 -6.87 -17.75 11.01
C ARG A 305 -6.88 -19.14 11.66
N PRO A 306 -7.55 -20.17 11.10
CA PRO A 306 -7.54 -21.52 11.69
C PRO A 306 -6.13 -22.13 11.74
N ILE A 307 -5.27 -21.83 10.76
CA ILE A 307 -3.89 -22.34 10.72
C ILE A 307 -3.06 -21.66 11.83
N LEU A 308 -3.28 -20.38 12.06
CA LEU A 308 -2.64 -19.62 13.15
C LEU A 308 -3.13 -20.06 14.54
N GLY A 309 -4.17 -20.89 14.63
CA GLY A 309 -4.71 -21.40 15.89
C GLY A 309 -5.78 -20.52 16.53
N MET A 310 -6.26 -19.47 15.86
CA MET A 310 -7.52 -18.81 16.24
C MET A 310 -8.69 -19.53 15.58
N SER A 311 -9.43 -20.30 16.38
CA SER A 311 -10.81 -20.63 16.02
C SER A 311 -11.57 -19.30 15.84
N ALA A 312 -12.30 -19.15 14.72
CA ALA A 312 -13.23 -18.04 14.59
C ALA A 312 -14.05 -17.96 15.88
N ALA A 313 -14.07 -16.80 16.52
CA ALA A 313 -15.01 -16.59 17.62
C ALA A 313 -16.38 -17.03 17.09
N PRO A 314 -17.15 -17.88 17.79
CA PRO A 314 -18.46 -18.25 17.33
C PRO A 314 -19.18 -16.94 17.04
N ALA A 315 -19.67 -16.79 15.80
CA ALA A 315 -20.52 -15.66 15.43
C ALA A 315 -21.54 -15.57 16.55
N GLY A 316 -21.48 -14.51 17.37
CA GLY A 316 -22.29 -14.40 18.54
C GLY A 316 -23.72 -14.69 18.11
N ASP A 317 -24.33 -15.70 18.73
CA ASP A 317 -25.74 -16.00 18.56
C ASP A 317 -26.48 -14.68 18.77
N THR A 318 -26.82 -14.04 17.68
CA THR A 318 -27.77 -12.94 17.68
C THR A 318 -29.07 -13.62 18.05
N THR A 319 -29.34 -13.71 19.36
CA THR A 319 -30.63 -14.13 19.87
C THR A 319 -31.63 -13.14 19.29
N VAL A 320 -32.20 -13.51 18.16
CA VAL A 320 -33.40 -12.85 17.63
C VAL A 320 -34.48 -13.11 18.70
N VAL A 321 -34.67 -12.14 19.56
CA VAL A 321 -35.83 -12.10 20.44
C VAL A 321 -37.04 -11.96 19.49
N ILE A 322 -37.62 -13.08 19.15
CA ILE A 322 -38.93 -13.12 18.51
C ILE A 322 -39.90 -12.59 19.56
N GLY A 323 -40.12 -11.28 19.57
CA GLY A 323 -41.16 -10.65 20.31
C GLY A 323 -42.48 -11.28 19.84
N LYS A 324 -43.21 -11.97 20.76
CA LYS A 324 -44.57 -12.40 20.51
C LYS A 324 -45.36 -11.20 20.06
N THR A 325 -45.83 -11.23 18.81
CA THR A 325 -46.80 -10.29 18.28
C THR A 325 -48.05 -10.37 19.14
N PRO A 326 -48.58 -9.25 19.64
CA PRO A 326 -49.90 -9.27 20.32
C PRO A 326 -50.94 -9.69 19.32
N GLU A 327 -51.78 -10.63 19.69
CA GLU A 327 -52.96 -11.11 18.99
C GLU A 327 -53.86 -9.93 18.65
N ALA A 328 -53.98 -9.59 17.38
CA ALA A 328 -54.87 -8.53 16.91
C ALA A 328 -56.36 -9.04 17.00
N ARG A 329 -57.15 -8.34 17.80
CA ARG A 329 -58.58 -8.42 17.92
C ARG A 329 -59.23 -8.08 16.55
N PRO A 330 -60.25 -8.78 16.07
CA PRO A 330 -60.86 -8.49 14.77
C PRO A 330 -61.66 -7.20 14.84
N GLU A 331 -61.27 -6.21 14.06
CA GLU A 331 -62.03 -5.00 13.83
C GLU A 331 -62.82 -5.13 12.53
N VAL A 332 -64.12 -4.86 12.64
CA VAL A 332 -65.14 -4.93 11.60
C VAL A 332 -64.89 -3.88 10.52
N ARG A 333 -64.89 -4.30 9.24
CA ARG A 333 -64.85 -3.41 8.08
C ARG A 333 -66.19 -2.78 7.80
N PRO A 334 -66.21 -1.55 7.29
CA PRO A 334 -67.12 -1.17 6.22
C PRO A 334 -66.43 -0.70 4.95
N ASP A 335 -66.92 -1.20 3.85
CA ASP A 335 -67.04 -0.64 2.49
C ASP A 335 -65.79 -0.25 1.65
N GLY A 336 -65.59 -1.07 0.69
CA GLY A 336 -65.53 -0.84 -0.76
C GLY A 336 -64.72 0.31 -1.32
N ARG A 337 -63.46 0.01 -1.79
CA ARG A 337 -62.94 0.57 -3.03
C ARG A 337 -61.91 -0.39 -3.64
N HIS A 338 -62.18 -0.80 -4.88
CA HIS A 338 -61.24 -1.54 -5.74
C HIS A 338 -59.98 -0.73 -5.96
N VAL A 339 -58.83 -1.27 -5.56
CA VAL A 339 -57.52 -0.76 -5.99
C VAL A 339 -56.98 -1.74 -7.04
N SER A 340 -56.87 -1.22 -8.26
CA SER A 340 -56.33 -1.90 -9.44
C SER A 340 -54.87 -2.25 -9.20
N THR A 341 -54.52 -3.52 -9.21
CA THR A 341 -53.13 -3.99 -9.18
C THR A 341 -52.52 -3.85 -10.55
N LEU A 342 -51.53 -2.96 -10.67
CA LEU A 342 -50.64 -2.89 -11.83
C LEU A 342 -49.75 -4.14 -11.90
N PRO A 343 -49.54 -4.70 -13.10
CA PRO A 343 -48.66 -5.85 -13.27
C PRO A 343 -47.18 -5.42 -13.09
N PRO A 344 -46.28 -6.34 -12.63
CA PRO A 344 -44.87 -6.04 -12.47
C PRO A 344 -44.21 -5.78 -13.82
N PRO A 345 -43.14 -4.94 -13.85
CA PRO A 345 -42.42 -4.63 -15.08
C PRO A 345 -41.67 -5.88 -15.61
N PRO A 346 -41.50 -6.01 -16.93
CA PRO A 346 -40.84 -7.16 -17.53
C PRO A 346 -39.34 -7.17 -17.16
N SER A 347 -38.86 -8.37 -16.80
CA SER A 347 -37.46 -8.67 -16.53
C SER A 347 -36.60 -8.37 -17.78
N ALA A 348 -35.54 -7.53 -17.64
CA ALA A 348 -34.61 -7.25 -18.70
C ALA A 348 -33.82 -8.51 -19.07
N ALA A 349 -33.93 -8.94 -20.33
CA ALA A 349 -33.15 -10.03 -20.89
C ALA A 349 -31.67 -9.63 -20.92
N GLY A 350 -30.79 -10.44 -20.34
CA GLY A 350 -29.35 -10.25 -20.38
C GLY A 350 -28.79 -10.38 -21.82
N PRO A 351 -27.62 -9.79 -22.10
CA PRO A 351 -27.03 -9.76 -23.45
C PRO A 351 -26.69 -11.18 -23.92
N SER A 352 -27.12 -11.50 -25.15
CA SER A 352 -26.87 -12.79 -25.80
C SER A 352 -25.37 -13.01 -26.07
N ARG A 353 -24.85 -14.19 -25.75
CA ARG A 353 -23.46 -14.60 -25.96
C ARG A 353 -23.02 -14.66 -27.44
N THR A 354 -23.91 -14.44 -28.39
CA THR A 354 -23.65 -14.53 -29.85
C THR A 354 -22.75 -13.39 -30.34
N GLY A 355 -22.78 -12.19 -29.73
CA GLY A 355 -21.93 -11.06 -30.11
C GLY A 355 -20.43 -11.27 -29.77
N LEU A 356 -20.12 -12.05 -28.75
CA LEU A 356 -18.73 -12.29 -28.33
C LEU A 356 -17.96 -13.15 -29.34
N TRP A 357 -18.61 -14.13 -29.95
CA TRP A 357 -17.97 -15.04 -30.93
C TRP A 357 -17.70 -14.38 -32.27
N ILE A 358 -18.51 -13.41 -32.68
CA ILE A 358 -18.28 -12.65 -33.91
C ILE A 358 -17.04 -11.74 -33.78
N GLY A 359 -16.85 -11.11 -32.61
CA GLY A 359 -15.68 -10.29 -32.33
C GLY A 359 -14.36 -11.09 -32.37
N VAL A 360 -14.34 -12.29 -31.81
CA VAL A 360 -13.15 -13.17 -31.80
C VAL A 360 -12.81 -13.64 -33.23
N ALA A 361 -13.80 -13.97 -34.06
CA ALA A 361 -13.58 -14.40 -35.43
C ALA A 361 -12.97 -13.27 -36.32
N VAL A 362 -13.40 -12.02 -36.15
CA VAL A 362 -12.86 -10.87 -36.90
C VAL A 362 -11.41 -10.58 -36.48
N VAL A 363 -11.06 -10.68 -35.22
CA VAL A 363 -9.67 -10.48 -34.74
C VAL A 363 -8.74 -11.58 -35.26
N LEU A 364 -9.17 -12.84 -35.30
CA LEU A 364 -8.39 -13.96 -35.82
C LEU A 364 -8.16 -13.83 -37.33
N LEU A 365 -9.15 -13.36 -38.12
CA LEU A 365 -9.00 -13.10 -39.53
C LEU A 365 -8.03 -11.94 -39.83
N ALA A 366 -8.04 -10.88 -39.01
CA ALA A 366 -7.10 -9.76 -39.16
C ALA A 366 -5.66 -10.18 -38.83
N LEU A 367 -5.44 -11.04 -37.83
CA LEU A 367 -4.10 -11.55 -37.50
C LEU A 367 -3.55 -12.52 -38.56
N LEU A 368 -4.38 -13.37 -39.15
CA LEU A 368 -3.98 -14.27 -40.23
C LEU A 368 -3.69 -13.50 -41.54
N GLY A 369 -4.49 -12.48 -41.87
CA GLY A 369 -4.27 -11.62 -43.03
C GLY A 369 -3.03 -10.74 -42.91
N GLY A 370 -2.80 -10.12 -41.73
CA GLY A 370 -1.61 -9.30 -41.46
C GLY A 370 -0.31 -10.09 -41.44
N GLY A 371 -0.31 -11.30 -40.86
CA GLY A 371 0.85 -12.20 -40.86
C GLY A 371 1.24 -12.70 -42.24
N GLY A 372 0.25 -13.00 -43.10
CA GLY A 372 0.47 -13.39 -44.49
C GLY A 372 1.07 -12.26 -45.34
N TYR A 373 0.58 -11.05 -45.18
CA TYR A 373 1.11 -9.86 -45.89
C TYR A 373 2.55 -9.53 -45.47
N TYR A 374 2.86 -9.62 -44.18
CA TYR A 374 4.23 -9.38 -43.69
C TYR A 374 5.24 -10.43 -44.16
N ALA A 375 4.85 -11.70 -44.24
CA ALA A 375 5.69 -12.77 -44.75
C ALA A 375 5.97 -12.66 -46.26
N ILE A 376 5.06 -12.09 -47.03
CA ILE A 376 5.24 -11.84 -48.48
C ILE A 376 6.08 -10.56 -48.72
N ALA A 377 5.84 -9.50 -47.93
CA ALA A 377 6.56 -8.24 -48.09
C ALA A 377 8.03 -8.31 -47.59
N SER A 378 8.40 -9.26 -46.74
CA SER A 378 9.77 -9.44 -46.22
C SER A 378 10.68 -10.33 -47.12
N ARG A 379 10.17 -10.89 -48.19
CA ARG A 379 11.02 -11.57 -49.20
C ARG A 379 11.55 -10.52 -50.19
N GLY A 380 12.75 -10.01 -49.92
CA GLY A 380 13.50 -9.21 -50.88
C GLY A 380 13.81 -10.01 -52.16
N PRO A 381 14.11 -9.33 -53.30
CA PRO A 381 14.42 -10.01 -54.56
C PRO A 381 15.72 -10.81 -54.41
N ASP A 382 15.69 -12.06 -54.92
CA ASP A 382 16.84 -12.97 -54.99
C ASP A 382 18.00 -12.32 -55.81
N PRO A 383 19.24 -12.39 -55.31
CA PRO A 383 20.41 -11.89 -56.08
C PRO A 383 21.03 -12.99 -56.94
N GLU A 384 20.33 -13.48 -57.94
CA GLU A 384 20.93 -14.25 -59.03
C GLU A 384 20.31 -13.83 -60.34
N MET A 385 20.94 -12.84 -61.00
CA MET A 385 21.17 -12.71 -62.44
C MET A 385 21.85 -11.37 -62.73
N VAL A 386 23.17 -11.30 -62.69
CA VAL A 386 24.03 -10.67 -63.71
C VAL A 386 25.42 -11.28 -63.59
#